data_833941b84778a9c20d8ae3d298b4ea16
#
_entry.id   833941b84778a9c20d8ae3d298b4ea16
#
_cell.length_a   1.000
_cell.length_b   1.000
_cell.length_c   1.000
_cell.angle_alpha   90.00
_cell.angle_beta   90.00
_cell.angle_gamma   90.00
#
_symmetry.space_group_name_H-M   'P 1'
#
loop_
_entity.id
_entity.type
_entity.pdbx_description
1 polymer ?
#
loop_
_entity_poly.entity_id
_entity_poly.type
_entity_poly.pdbx_seq_one_letter_code
_entity_poly.pdbx_strand_id
1 'polypeptide(L)'
;INEVWYGDTTYGPYITIDGKKHRVYIIALIDDASRKITACEAFLEDNYISLMKVIKSGISSCGKPKLFSFDNGANYRSNQMTLLGARIGVAINYCPAYTPTSKAKVERFFLTLKNQYLCLIKPNDYHDLDTFNKDLRAYIQKYNTTPHSSLEDNMSPNDRFYKESNIIIEMSQEKIEKS
;
A
#
# COMPACT_ATOMS: atom_id res chain seq x y z
N ILE A 1 -12.41 -10.80 -0.28
CA ILE A 1 -11.36 -9.92 -0.79
C ILE A 1 -11.94 -8.73 -1.53
N ASN A 2 -11.16 -7.66 -1.67
CA ASN A 2 -11.54 -6.44 -2.41
C ASN A 2 -12.81 -5.73 -1.91
N GLU A 3 -13.28 -6.03 -0.69
CA GLU A 3 -14.35 -5.24 -0.06
C GLU A 3 -13.79 -3.90 0.42
N VAL A 4 -12.73 -3.93 1.21
CA VAL A 4 -12.05 -2.75 1.76
C VAL A 4 -10.55 -2.89 1.64
N TRP A 5 -9.90 -1.85 1.11
CA TRP A 5 -8.46 -1.68 1.24
C TRP A 5 -8.15 -0.53 2.19
N TYR A 6 -7.33 -0.79 3.19
CA TYR A 6 -6.79 0.25 4.05
C TYR A 6 -5.48 0.78 3.49
N GLY A 7 -5.33 2.09 3.50
CA GLY A 7 -4.11 2.76 3.09
C GLY A 7 -3.53 3.65 4.18
N ASP A 8 -2.23 3.67 4.27
CA ASP A 8 -1.51 4.55 5.19
C ASP A 8 -0.08 4.80 4.70
N THR A 9 0.55 5.86 5.25
CA THR A 9 1.94 6.24 4.99
C THR A 9 2.78 6.07 6.24
N THR A 10 3.99 5.54 6.08
CA THR A 10 4.98 5.50 7.16
C THR A 10 6.31 6.12 6.72
N TYR A 11 7.05 6.65 7.71
CA TYR A 11 8.43 7.06 7.49
C TYR A 11 9.32 5.84 7.28
N GLY A 12 10.04 5.83 6.16
CA GLY A 12 11.10 4.88 5.86
C GLY A 12 12.47 5.36 6.34
N PRO A 13 13.55 4.68 5.91
CA PRO A 13 14.91 5.08 6.22
C PRO A 13 15.31 6.35 5.44
N TYR A 14 16.51 6.84 5.71
CA TYR A 14 17.19 7.77 4.81
C TYR A 14 17.94 7.01 3.73
N ILE A 15 17.95 7.56 2.53
CA ILE A 15 18.83 7.15 1.43
C ILE A 15 19.70 8.33 1.02
N THR A 16 20.84 8.08 0.39
CA THR A 16 21.79 9.13 -0.01
C THR A 16 21.76 9.32 -1.52
N ILE A 17 21.20 10.43 -2.00
CA ILE A 17 21.15 10.80 -3.42
C ILE A 17 22.04 12.04 -3.60
N ASP A 18 22.97 11.98 -4.54
CA ASP A 18 23.91 13.07 -4.83
C ASP A 18 24.62 13.62 -3.56
N GLY A 19 25.02 12.70 -2.66
CA GLY A 19 25.70 13.02 -1.42
C GLY A 19 24.79 13.62 -0.33
N LYS A 20 23.50 13.76 -0.56
CA LYS A 20 22.53 14.28 0.41
C LYS A 20 21.61 13.19 0.92
N LYS A 21 21.30 13.24 2.23
CA LYS A 21 20.34 12.33 2.85
C LYS A 21 18.90 12.79 2.58
N HIS A 22 18.10 11.89 2.04
CA HIS A 22 16.66 12.09 1.80
C HIS A 22 15.85 11.09 2.63
N ARG A 23 14.83 11.56 3.32
CA ARG A 23 13.85 10.71 4.00
C ARG A 23 12.98 10.04 2.95
N VAL A 24 12.78 8.74 3.10
CA VAL A 24 11.84 7.98 2.28
C VAL A 24 10.48 7.92 2.99
N TYR A 25 9.41 8.06 2.23
CA TYR A 25 8.03 7.85 2.65
C TYR A 25 7.50 6.59 1.98
N ILE A 26 6.93 5.67 2.75
CA ILE A 26 6.41 4.40 2.23
C ILE A 26 4.90 4.43 2.36
N ILE A 27 4.21 4.32 1.23
CA ILE A 27 2.74 4.23 1.16
C ILE A 27 2.37 2.79 0.86
N ALA A 28 1.46 2.21 1.62
CA ALA A 28 0.97 0.86 1.42
C ALA A 28 -0.54 0.78 1.41
N LEU A 29 -1.06 -0.16 0.62
CA LEU A 29 -2.46 -0.57 0.60
C LEU A 29 -2.54 -2.04 0.99
N ILE A 30 -3.44 -2.37 1.92
CA ILE A 30 -3.68 -3.73 2.41
C ILE A 30 -5.14 -4.13 2.21
N ASP A 31 -5.38 -5.30 1.65
CA ASP A 31 -6.72 -5.89 1.60
C ASP A 31 -7.14 -6.40 2.97
N ASP A 32 -8.31 -5.99 3.42
CA ASP A 32 -8.80 -6.29 4.77
C ASP A 32 -8.97 -7.79 5.04
N ALA A 33 -9.51 -8.53 4.08
CA ALA A 33 -9.83 -9.95 4.26
C ALA A 33 -8.59 -10.83 4.20
N SER A 34 -7.71 -10.61 3.23
CA SER A 34 -6.55 -11.47 2.95
C SER A 34 -5.25 -11.04 3.62
N ARG A 35 -5.17 -9.83 4.14
CA ARG A 35 -3.91 -9.20 4.60
C ARG A 35 -2.88 -8.98 3.49
N LYS A 36 -3.27 -9.22 2.23
CA LYS A 36 -2.40 -9.00 1.09
C LYS A 36 -2.05 -7.52 0.97
N ILE A 37 -0.78 -7.25 0.85
CA ILE A 37 -0.31 -5.92 0.43
C ILE A 37 -0.56 -5.84 -1.07
N THR A 38 -1.57 -5.06 -1.45
CA THR A 38 -2.00 -4.90 -2.84
C THR A 38 -1.13 -3.92 -3.59
N ALA A 39 -0.56 -2.95 -2.90
CA ALA A 39 0.50 -2.07 -3.39
C ALA A 39 1.34 -1.55 -2.22
N CYS A 40 2.63 -1.35 -2.45
CA CYS A 40 3.53 -0.71 -1.50
C CYS A 40 4.69 -0.09 -2.29
N GLU A 41 4.92 1.20 -2.12
CA GLU A 41 5.95 1.92 -2.86
C GLU A 41 6.53 3.06 -2.02
N ALA A 42 7.79 3.35 -2.25
CA ALA A 42 8.55 4.39 -1.58
C ALA A 42 8.69 5.63 -2.45
N PHE A 43 8.62 6.80 -1.81
CA PHE A 43 8.69 8.11 -2.44
C PHE A 43 9.58 9.06 -1.63
N LEU A 44 10.05 10.12 -2.26
CA LEU A 44 10.75 11.22 -1.57
C LEU A 44 9.78 12.26 -1.01
N GLU A 45 8.52 12.21 -1.40
CA GLU A 45 7.46 13.10 -0.96
C GLU A 45 6.19 12.31 -0.61
N ASP A 46 5.55 12.70 0.48
CA ASP A 46 4.22 12.23 0.87
C ASP A 46 3.16 13.21 0.38
N ASN A 47 2.66 12.99 -0.83
CA ASN A 47 1.67 13.84 -1.46
C ASN A 47 0.62 13.05 -2.25
N TYR A 48 -0.39 13.74 -2.78
CA TYR A 48 -1.45 13.14 -3.58
C TYR A 48 -0.94 12.35 -4.79
N ILE A 49 0.09 12.86 -5.48
CA ILE A 49 0.65 12.20 -6.68
C ILE A 49 1.26 10.85 -6.32
N SER A 50 1.99 10.77 -5.20
CA SER A 50 2.55 9.54 -4.67
C SER A 50 1.45 8.54 -4.32
N LEU A 51 0.43 8.97 -3.60
CA LEU A 51 -0.73 8.14 -3.25
C LEU A 51 -1.47 7.62 -4.49
N MET A 52 -1.70 8.47 -5.49
CA MET A 52 -2.37 8.11 -6.73
C MET A 52 -1.61 7.01 -7.49
N LYS A 53 -0.26 7.08 -7.53
CA LYS A 53 0.57 6.04 -8.15
C LYS A 53 0.39 4.70 -7.46
N VAL A 54 0.38 4.68 -6.12
CA VAL A 54 0.17 3.45 -5.34
C VAL A 54 -1.22 2.88 -5.58
N ILE A 55 -2.27 3.70 -5.60
CA ILE A 55 -3.64 3.27 -5.89
C ILE A 55 -3.73 2.64 -7.29
N LYS A 56 -3.19 3.30 -8.30
CA LYS A 56 -3.19 2.80 -9.69
C LYS A 56 -2.43 1.48 -9.81
N SER A 57 -1.27 1.37 -9.17
CA SER A 57 -0.47 0.13 -9.11
C SER A 57 -1.24 -1.02 -8.47
N GLY A 58 -1.89 -0.76 -7.34
CA GLY A 58 -2.71 -1.77 -6.64
C GLY A 58 -3.88 -2.26 -7.50
N ILE A 59 -4.64 -1.34 -8.10
CA ILE A 59 -5.78 -1.69 -8.97
C ILE A 59 -5.32 -2.48 -10.19
N SER A 60 -4.21 -2.10 -10.81
CA SER A 60 -3.65 -2.80 -11.97
C SER A 60 -3.27 -4.25 -11.63
N SER A 61 -2.81 -4.52 -10.40
CA SER A 61 -2.29 -5.83 -10.01
C SER A 61 -3.33 -6.73 -9.35
N CYS A 62 -4.30 -6.15 -8.66
CA CYS A 62 -5.22 -6.89 -7.77
C CYS A 62 -6.70 -6.65 -8.09
N GLY A 63 -7.01 -5.91 -9.16
CA GLY A 63 -8.38 -5.45 -9.43
C GLY A 63 -8.80 -4.32 -8.48
N LYS A 64 -10.02 -3.81 -8.63
CA LYS A 64 -10.49 -2.68 -7.83
C LYS A 64 -11.23 -3.14 -6.58
N PRO A 65 -11.00 -2.48 -5.41
CA PRO A 65 -11.82 -2.70 -4.24
C PRO A 65 -13.17 -1.99 -4.38
N LYS A 66 -14.09 -2.28 -3.47
CA LYS A 66 -15.35 -1.51 -3.32
C LYS A 66 -15.11 -0.21 -2.55
N LEU A 67 -14.20 -0.23 -1.60
CA LEU A 67 -13.94 0.88 -0.68
C LEU A 67 -12.44 1.04 -0.41
N PHE A 68 -11.94 2.25 -0.51
CA PHE A 68 -10.69 2.67 0.13
C PHE A 68 -10.99 3.30 1.49
N SER A 69 -10.20 2.94 2.49
CA SER A 69 -10.26 3.54 3.82
C SER A 69 -8.90 4.12 4.20
N PHE A 70 -8.88 5.44 4.35
CA PHE A 70 -7.69 6.21 4.73
C PHE A 70 -7.91 6.92 6.07
N ASP A 71 -6.84 7.50 6.62
CA ASP A 71 -7.00 8.42 7.72
C ASP A 71 -7.44 9.82 7.26
N ASN A 72 -7.72 10.69 8.24
CA ASN A 72 -8.10 12.07 7.98
C ASN A 72 -6.90 12.98 7.64
N GLY A 73 -5.74 12.43 7.29
CA GLY A 73 -4.58 13.21 6.89
C GLY A 73 -4.88 14.11 5.68
N ALA A 74 -4.27 15.28 5.65
CA ALA A 74 -4.52 16.29 4.61
C ALA A 74 -4.25 15.77 3.19
N ASN A 75 -3.27 14.87 3.03
CA ASN A 75 -2.93 14.27 1.74
C ASN A 75 -4.02 13.32 1.21
N TYR A 76 -4.77 12.67 2.11
CA TYR A 76 -5.85 11.76 1.76
C TYR A 76 -7.17 12.51 1.54
N ARG A 77 -7.38 13.62 2.23
CA ARG A 77 -8.61 14.42 2.22
C ARG A 77 -8.53 15.55 1.20
N SER A 78 -8.54 15.24 -0.08
CA SER A 78 -8.52 16.24 -1.13
C SER A 78 -9.68 16.09 -2.10
N ASN A 79 -10.08 17.19 -2.75
CA ASN A 79 -11.05 17.12 -3.86
C ASN A 79 -10.57 16.18 -4.98
N GLN A 80 -9.27 16.07 -5.17
CA GLN A 80 -8.64 15.18 -6.15
C GLN A 80 -8.89 13.71 -5.82
N MET A 81 -8.85 13.32 -4.54
CA MET A 81 -9.18 11.95 -4.10
C MET A 81 -10.66 11.64 -4.35
N THR A 82 -11.55 12.58 -4.08
CA THR A 82 -12.99 12.42 -4.37
C THR A 82 -13.23 12.21 -5.87
N LEU A 83 -12.57 13.00 -6.71
CA LEU A 83 -12.63 12.86 -8.16
C LEU A 83 -12.05 11.54 -8.65
N LEU A 84 -10.92 11.11 -8.08
CA LEU A 84 -10.31 9.82 -8.40
C LEU A 84 -11.29 8.68 -8.08
N GLY A 85 -11.86 8.66 -6.86
CA GLY A 85 -12.85 7.67 -6.46
C GLY A 85 -14.04 7.58 -7.42
N ALA A 86 -14.57 8.75 -7.82
CA ALA A 86 -15.67 8.82 -8.79
C ALA A 86 -15.27 8.25 -10.17
N ARG A 87 -14.09 8.58 -10.67
CA ARG A 87 -13.60 8.11 -11.98
C ARG A 87 -13.37 6.61 -12.04
N ILE A 88 -12.80 6.03 -10.97
CA ILE A 88 -12.54 4.58 -10.89
C ILE A 88 -13.76 3.80 -10.40
N GLY A 89 -14.78 4.47 -9.88
CA GLY A 89 -15.99 3.83 -9.33
C GLY A 89 -15.70 3.08 -8.05
N VAL A 90 -14.94 3.69 -7.13
CA VAL A 90 -14.61 3.15 -5.80
C VAL A 90 -14.97 4.18 -4.74
N ALA A 91 -15.68 3.76 -3.70
CA ALA A 91 -15.97 4.62 -2.56
C ALA A 91 -14.68 4.94 -1.76
N ILE A 92 -14.63 6.13 -1.18
CA ILE A 92 -13.53 6.54 -0.30
C ILE A 92 -14.12 6.92 1.05
N ASN A 93 -13.61 6.30 2.10
CA ASN A 93 -13.96 6.59 3.49
C ASN A 93 -12.74 7.15 4.23
N TYR A 94 -12.98 8.11 5.08
CA TYR A 94 -11.97 8.70 5.95
C TYR A 94 -12.32 8.35 7.40
N CYS A 95 -11.56 7.43 7.97
CA CYS A 95 -11.77 7.03 9.36
C CYS A 95 -11.41 8.18 10.29
N PRO A 96 -12.24 8.51 11.29
CA PRO A 96 -11.85 9.42 12.36
C PRO A 96 -10.57 8.93 13.05
N ALA A 97 -9.73 9.85 13.48
CA ALA A 97 -8.61 9.52 14.36
C ALA A 97 -9.15 8.75 15.57
N TYR A 98 -8.46 7.67 15.98
CA TYR A 98 -8.84 6.84 17.13
C TYR A 98 -9.98 5.81 16.92
N THR A 99 -10.25 5.36 15.71
CA THR A 99 -11.03 4.11 15.50
C THR A 99 -10.06 2.91 15.45
N PRO A 100 -9.88 2.14 16.55
CA PRO A 100 -8.72 1.21 16.69
C PRO A 100 -8.75 0.03 15.71
N THR A 101 -9.92 -0.36 15.22
CA THR A 101 -10.09 -1.61 14.46
C THR A 101 -9.76 -1.48 12.97
N SER A 102 -9.98 -0.32 12.38
CA SER A 102 -9.87 -0.15 10.92
C SER A 102 -8.42 -0.01 10.43
N LYS A 103 -7.51 0.52 11.24
CA LYS A 103 -6.10 0.74 10.86
C LYS A 103 -5.12 -0.31 11.39
N ALA A 104 -5.50 -1.07 12.41
CA ALA A 104 -4.61 -2.01 13.09
C ALA A 104 -3.86 -2.96 12.14
N LYS A 105 -4.44 -3.27 10.99
CA LYS A 105 -3.85 -4.19 10.01
C LYS A 105 -2.68 -3.57 9.25
N VAL A 106 -2.86 -2.36 8.73
CA VAL A 106 -1.77 -1.64 8.03
C VAL A 106 -0.70 -1.17 9.01
N GLU A 107 -1.07 -0.76 10.21
CA GLU A 107 -0.11 -0.41 11.27
C GLU A 107 0.74 -1.62 11.68
N ARG A 108 0.12 -2.79 11.84
CA ARG A 108 0.85 -4.04 12.13
C ARG A 108 1.78 -4.44 10.99
N PHE A 109 1.33 -4.27 9.75
CA PHE A 109 2.20 -4.49 8.60
C PHE A 109 3.41 -3.56 8.64
N PHE A 110 3.22 -2.26 8.87
CA PHE A 110 4.33 -1.32 8.97
C PHE A 110 5.28 -1.62 10.12
N LEU A 111 4.76 -2.08 11.26
CA LEU A 111 5.61 -2.53 12.35
C LEU A 111 6.48 -3.73 11.92
N THR A 112 5.90 -4.70 11.25
CA THR A 112 6.61 -5.86 10.70
C THR A 112 7.67 -5.45 9.69
N LEU A 113 7.31 -4.58 8.73
CA LEU A 113 8.22 -4.03 7.72
C LEU A 113 9.41 -3.31 8.38
N LYS A 114 9.15 -2.46 9.38
CA LYS A 114 10.20 -1.74 10.11
C LYS A 114 11.15 -2.67 10.84
N ASN A 115 10.60 -3.64 11.57
CA ASN A 115 11.40 -4.52 12.43
C ASN A 115 12.16 -5.59 11.66
N GLN A 116 11.67 -6.05 10.51
CA GLN A 116 12.26 -7.14 9.75
C GLN A 116 13.11 -6.70 8.56
N TYR A 117 12.85 -5.51 8.01
CA TYR A 117 13.49 -5.05 6.79
C TYR A 117 14.12 -3.67 6.93
N LEU A 118 13.33 -2.64 7.26
CA LEU A 118 13.83 -1.26 7.23
C LEU A 118 14.91 -0.99 8.27
N CYS A 119 14.88 -1.67 9.42
CA CYS A 119 15.89 -1.53 10.46
C CYS A 119 17.30 -1.96 10.03
N LEU A 120 17.42 -2.76 8.99
CA LEU A 120 18.69 -3.24 8.45
C LEU A 120 19.32 -2.26 7.47
N ILE A 121 18.58 -1.28 6.98
CA ILE A 121 18.98 -0.36 5.93
C ILE A 121 19.73 0.83 6.53
N LYS A 122 20.93 1.09 6.00
CA LYS A 122 21.76 2.26 6.32
C LYS A 122 21.63 3.32 5.22
N PRO A 123 21.86 4.61 5.51
CA PRO A 123 21.69 5.69 4.53
C PRO A 123 22.51 5.55 3.24
N ASN A 124 23.64 4.87 3.28
CA ASN A 124 24.52 4.68 2.13
C ASN A 124 24.29 3.35 1.39
N ASP A 125 23.28 2.56 1.78
CA ASP A 125 22.95 1.32 1.08
C ASP A 125 22.22 1.58 -0.24
N TYR A 126 21.56 2.74 -0.36
CA TYR A 126 20.83 3.14 -1.55
C TYR A 126 21.17 4.56 -2.00
N HIS A 127 21.36 4.71 -3.30
CA HIS A 127 21.71 5.99 -3.95
C HIS A 127 20.63 6.46 -4.94
N ASP A 128 19.58 5.69 -5.13
CA ASP A 128 18.42 6.03 -5.93
C ASP A 128 17.16 5.33 -5.39
N LEU A 129 16.01 5.89 -5.73
CA LEU A 129 14.71 5.40 -5.28
C LEU A 129 14.27 4.13 -6.02
N ASP A 130 14.69 3.95 -7.28
CA ASP A 130 14.28 2.80 -8.10
C ASP A 130 14.87 1.50 -7.56
N THR A 131 16.16 1.51 -7.18
CA THR A 131 16.81 0.37 -6.55
C THR A 131 16.17 0.05 -5.20
N PHE A 132 15.88 1.07 -4.38
CA PHE A 132 15.15 0.89 -3.13
C PHE A 132 13.78 0.24 -3.36
N ASN A 133 13.00 0.75 -4.30
CA ASN A 133 11.67 0.21 -4.62
C ASN A 133 11.73 -1.21 -5.20
N LYS A 134 12.77 -1.56 -5.95
CA LYS A 134 12.97 -2.93 -6.43
C LYS A 134 13.11 -3.90 -5.25
N ASP A 135 13.94 -3.58 -4.27
CA ASP A 135 14.17 -4.42 -3.10
C ASP A 135 12.95 -4.44 -2.17
N LEU A 136 12.28 -3.30 -2.00
CA LEU A 136 11.01 -3.22 -1.27
C LEU A 136 9.95 -4.14 -1.90
N ARG A 137 9.80 -4.14 -3.22
CA ARG A 137 8.88 -5.06 -3.92
C ARG A 137 9.23 -6.53 -3.68
N ALA A 138 10.51 -6.89 -3.66
CA ALA A 138 10.94 -8.25 -3.34
C ALA A 138 10.53 -8.65 -1.91
N TYR A 139 10.70 -7.74 -0.94
CA TYR A 139 10.22 -7.96 0.42
C TYR A 139 8.69 -8.14 0.49
N ILE A 140 7.93 -7.30 -0.22
CA ILE A 140 6.46 -7.40 -0.26
C ILE A 140 6.00 -8.73 -0.88
N GLN A 141 6.67 -9.21 -1.93
CA GLN A 141 6.39 -10.53 -2.50
C GLN A 141 6.61 -11.64 -1.47
N LYS A 142 7.73 -11.58 -0.74
CA LYS A 142 8.00 -12.52 0.35
C LYS A 142 6.93 -12.45 1.44
N TYR A 143 6.54 -11.26 1.88
CA TYR A 143 5.46 -11.07 2.86
C TYR A 143 4.15 -11.71 2.37
N ASN A 144 3.74 -11.42 1.14
CA ASN A 144 2.49 -11.93 0.55
C ASN A 144 2.48 -13.45 0.33
N THR A 145 3.64 -14.10 0.27
CA THR A 145 3.77 -15.57 0.13
C THR A 145 4.10 -16.29 1.43
N THR A 146 4.35 -15.56 2.52
CA THR A 146 4.64 -16.16 3.82
C THR A 146 3.34 -16.46 4.57
N PRO A 147 3.19 -17.64 5.22
CA PRO A 147 2.05 -17.97 6.07
C PRO A 147 1.78 -16.90 7.11
N HIS A 148 0.52 -16.55 7.31
CA HIS A 148 0.10 -15.49 8.21
C HIS A 148 -0.79 -16.03 9.33
N SER A 149 -0.36 -15.92 10.57
CA SER A 149 -1.01 -16.52 11.75
C SER A 149 -2.45 -16.05 12.02
N SER A 150 -2.87 -14.91 11.46
CA SER A 150 -4.25 -14.41 11.60
C SER A 150 -5.17 -14.87 10.47
N LEU A 151 -4.67 -15.65 9.52
CA LEU A 151 -5.45 -16.24 8.45
C LEU A 151 -5.78 -17.70 8.77
N GLU A 152 -6.94 -18.15 8.26
CA GLU A 152 -7.38 -19.53 8.36
C GLU A 152 -6.31 -20.49 7.77
N ASP A 153 -6.10 -21.63 8.41
CA ASP A 153 -5.14 -22.66 8.00
C ASP A 153 -3.70 -22.15 7.77
N ASN A 154 -3.31 -21.06 8.43
CA ASN A 154 -2.03 -20.39 8.21
C ASN A 154 -1.74 -20.10 6.73
N MET A 155 -2.77 -19.79 5.96
CA MET A 155 -2.60 -19.38 4.56
C MET A 155 -1.67 -18.19 4.43
N SER A 156 -0.98 -18.09 3.30
CA SER A 156 -0.36 -16.83 2.93
C SER A 156 -1.42 -15.80 2.49
N PRO A 157 -1.10 -14.50 2.56
CA PRO A 157 -1.97 -13.46 2.01
C PRO A 157 -2.34 -13.69 0.55
N ASN A 158 -1.42 -14.18 -0.28
CA ASN A 158 -1.69 -14.54 -1.67
C ASN A 158 -2.67 -15.69 -1.79
N ASP A 159 -2.47 -16.80 -1.04
CA ASP A 159 -3.36 -17.96 -1.12
C ASP A 159 -4.78 -17.56 -0.71
N ARG A 160 -4.92 -16.77 0.37
CA ARG A 160 -6.22 -16.28 0.82
C ARG A 160 -6.86 -15.34 -0.22
N PHE A 161 -6.07 -14.46 -0.85
CA PHE A 161 -6.58 -13.53 -1.86
C PHE A 161 -7.06 -14.26 -3.11
N TYR A 162 -6.25 -15.15 -3.66
CA TYR A 162 -6.58 -15.84 -4.91
C TYR A 162 -7.54 -17.02 -4.76
N LYS A 163 -7.84 -17.44 -3.53
CA LYS A 163 -8.94 -18.39 -3.25
C LYS A 163 -10.29 -17.89 -3.78
N GLU A 164 -10.48 -16.57 -3.85
CA GLU A 164 -11.69 -15.91 -4.34
C GLU A 164 -11.43 -15.12 -5.64
N SER A 165 -10.54 -15.58 -6.50
CA SER A 165 -10.14 -14.87 -7.73
C SER A 165 -11.30 -14.58 -8.69
N ASN A 166 -12.39 -15.37 -8.63
CA ASN A 166 -13.58 -15.21 -9.45
C ASN A 166 -14.37 -13.91 -9.18
N ILE A 167 -14.14 -13.24 -8.06
CA ILE A 167 -14.79 -11.97 -7.72
C ILE A 167 -13.94 -10.73 -8.00
N ILE A 168 -12.72 -10.92 -8.52
CA ILE A 168 -11.82 -9.81 -8.85
C ILE A 168 -12.38 -9.04 -10.03
N ILE A 169 -12.60 -7.74 -9.82
CA ILE A 169 -13.04 -6.81 -10.88
C ILE A 169 -11.81 -6.12 -11.44
N GLU A 170 -11.41 -6.53 -12.64
CA GLU A 170 -10.30 -5.92 -13.35
C GLU A 170 -10.70 -4.57 -13.97
N MET A 171 -9.74 -3.67 -14.08
CA MET A 171 -9.86 -2.43 -14.85
C MET A 171 -8.88 -2.43 -16.00
N SER A 172 -9.29 -1.95 -17.17
CA SER A 172 -8.37 -1.78 -18.29
C SER A 172 -7.29 -0.74 -17.96
N GLN A 173 -6.08 -0.97 -18.43
CA GLN A 173 -4.95 -0.04 -18.26
C GLN A 173 -5.30 1.37 -18.72
N GLU A 174 -5.95 1.51 -19.89
CA GLU A 174 -6.41 2.79 -20.41
C GLU A 174 -7.30 3.56 -19.43
N LYS A 175 -8.21 2.87 -18.73
CA LYS A 175 -9.08 3.50 -17.73
C LYS A 175 -8.32 3.88 -16.45
N ILE A 176 -7.33 3.08 -16.06
CA ILE A 176 -6.48 3.37 -14.91
C ILE A 176 -5.60 4.61 -15.19
N GLU A 177 -5.03 4.72 -16.39
CA GLU A 177 -4.17 5.83 -16.77
C GLU A 177 -4.93 7.16 -16.87
N LYS A 178 -6.15 7.14 -17.42
CA LYS A 178 -7.01 8.32 -17.57
C LYS A 178 -7.68 8.77 -16.26
N SER A 179 -7.62 7.98 -15.21
CA SER A 179 -8.18 8.33 -13.89
C SER A 179 -7.15 9.05 -13.04
#